data_96af170495b22ee8f8a5959ce5f27c65
#
_entry.id   96af170495b22ee8f8a5959ce5f27c65
#
_cell.length_a   1.000
_cell.length_b   1.000
_cell.length_c   1.000
_cell.angle_alpha   90.00
_cell.angle_beta   90.00
_cell.angle_gamma   90.00
#
_symmetry.space_group_name_H-M   'P 1'
#
loop_
_entity.id
_entity.type
_entity.pdbx_description
1 polymer ?
#
loop_
_entity_poly.entity_id
_entity_poly.type
_entity_poly.pdbx_seq_one_letter_code
_entity_poly.pdbx_strand_id
1 'polypeptide(L)'
;GQQPVAPSALKGEGAQCFVEFEDGTAGQHPTSTPRALETNEIPGIVDDYRQAAIRAKRAGFDMVEVHAANAYLLNQFLATGTNKRTDQYGGSLENRARFPLEVVDAVVEVFGAERVGIRMTPFIELFGLTDDEPEAMAFYMAEQLSKRGLAYLHLNEPNWAGGDITFPAGFREQMRERFSGSLIYCGNYDAERAEARIKENTADAV
;
A
#
# COMPACT_ATOMS: atom_id res chain seq x y z
N GLY A 1 -25.34 4.08 1.71
CA GLY A 1 -24.33 3.03 1.53
C GLY A 1 -24.00 2.34 2.85
N GLN A 2 -23.21 1.29 2.81
CA GLN A 2 -22.71 0.64 4.03
C GLN A 2 -21.62 1.51 4.69
N GLN A 3 -21.47 1.38 6.00
CA GLN A 3 -20.39 2.06 6.73
C GLN A 3 -19.03 1.54 6.23
N PRO A 4 -18.06 2.42 5.94
CA PRO A 4 -16.73 2.00 5.53
C PRO A 4 -16.03 1.22 6.67
N VAL A 5 -15.05 0.41 6.28
CA VAL A 5 -14.29 -0.43 7.21
C VAL A 5 -12.82 0.01 7.26
N ALA A 6 -12.17 -0.24 8.40
CA ALA A 6 -10.77 0.05 8.65
C ALA A 6 -10.19 -0.96 9.66
N PRO A 7 -8.88 -1.00 9.91
CA PRO A 7 -8.33 -1.83 10.99
C PRO A 7 -8.88 -1.43 12.36
N SER A 8 -9.13 -0.14 12.57
CA SER A 8 -9.69 0.42 13.80
C SER A 8 -10.70 1.52 13.48
N ALA A 9 -11.64 1.79 14.38
CA ALA A 9 -12.72 2.78 14.19
C ALA A 9 -12.19 4.22 14.38
N LEU A 10 -11.19 4.62 13.58
CA LEU A 10 -10.56 5.94 13.60
C LEU A 10 -10.95 6.72 12.34
N LYS A 11 -11.47 7.93 12.54
CA LYS A 11 -11.82 8.82 11.42
C LYS A 11 -10.56 9.41 10.81
N GLY A 12 -10.45 9.39 9.48
CA GLY A 12 -9.38 10.08 8.77
C GLY A 12 -9.48 11.60 8.94
N GLU A 13 -8.42 12.22 9.44
CA GLU A 13 -8.36 13.66 9.67
C GLU A 13 -8.30 14.40 8.33
N GLY A 14 -9.26 15.32 8.10
CA GLY A 14 -9.33 16.08 6.85
C GLY A 14 -9.65 15.25 5.60
N ALA A 15 -9.88 13.94 5.74
CA ALA A 15 -10.19 13.08 4.61
C ALA A 15 -11.55 13.44 4.01
N GLN A 16 -11.55 13.57 2.68
CA GLN A 16 -12.74 13.87 1.89
C GLN A 16 -12.91 12.81 0.79
N CYS A 17 -14.14 12.60 0.39
CA CYS A 17 -14.48 11.80 -0.78
C CYS A 17 -15.35 12.62 -1.74
N PHE A 18 -15.19 12.39 -3.03
CA PHE A 18 -16.09 12.95 -4.03
C PHE A 18 -17.41 12.16 -4.00
N VAL A 19 -18.51 12.88 -3.84
CA VAL A 19 -19.85 12.31 -3.79
C VAL A 19 -20.69 12.97 -4.86
N GLU A 20 -21.40 12.15 -5.62
CA GLU A 20 -22.46 12.57 -6.51
C GLU A 20 -23.80 12.13 -5.91
N PHE A 21 -24.71 13.08 -5.74
CA PHE A 21 -26.02 12.86 -5.13
C PHE A 21 -27.08 12.60 -6.21
N GLU A 22 -28.19 11.98 -5.82
CA GLU A 22 -29.30 11.66 -6.71
C GLU A 22 -29.95 12.90 -7.36
N ASP A 23 -29.82 14.07 -6.74
CA ASP A 23 -30.28 15.36 -7.27
C ASP A 23 -29.34 15.97 -8.33
N GLY A 24 -28.23 15.27 -8.66
CA GLY A 24 -27.23 15.71 -9.63
C GLY A 24 -26.20 16.68 -9.07
N THR A 25 -26.25 17.02 -7.78
CA THR A 25 -25.17 17.79 -7.14
C THR A 25 -23.99 16.87 -6.86
N ALA A 26 -22.76 17.41 -6.96
CA ALA A 26 -21.52 16.66 -6.71
C ALA A 26 -20.47 17.53 -6.04
N GLY A 27 -19.63 16.93 -5.21
CA GLY A 27 -18.55 17.67 -4.53
C GLY A 27 -17.74 16.83 -3.53
N GLN A 28 -16.77 17.48 -2.93
CA GLN A 28 -15.97 16.91 -1.86
C GLN A 28 -16.73 16.96 -0.54
N HIS A 29 -16.85 15.83 0.12
CA HIS A 29 -17.52 15.71 1.41
C HIS A 29 -16.62 14.99 2.43
N PRO A 30 -16.67 15.38 3.71
CA PRO A 30 -15.94 14.68 4.75
C PRO A 30 -16.31 13.20 4.80
N THR A 31 -15.31 12.33 4.93
CA THR A 31 -15.53 10.90 5.10
C THR A 31 -16.23 10.61 6.43
N SER A 32 -17.04 9.55 6.47
CA SER A 32 -17.62 9.05 7.71
C SER A 32 -16.58 8.31 8.56
N THR A 33 -16.83 8.19 9.87
CA THR A 33 -16.02 7.33 10.73
C THR A 33 -16.22 5.88 10.30
N PRO A 34 -15.14 5.13 10.01
CA PRO A 34 -15.26 3.71 9.68
C PRO A 34 -15.59 2.90 10.93
N ARG A 35 -16.09 1.67 10.73
CA ARG A 35 -16.07 0.67 11.78
C ARG A 35 -14.79 -0.17 11.70
N ALA A 36 -14.37 -0.70 12.83
CA ALA A 36 -13.29 -1.70 12.83
C ALA A 36 -13.78 -3.00 12.15
N LEU A 37 -12.91 -3.62 11.36
CA LEU A 37 -13.14 -4.97 10.84
C LEU A 37 -13.08 -5.98 11.98
N GLU A 38 -14.06 -6.87 12.05
CA GLU A 38 -13.96 -8.07 12.88
C GLU A 38 -12.92 -9.03 12.28
N THR A 39 -12.22 -9.78 13.14
CA THR A 39 -11.17 -10.70 12.70
C THR A 39 -11.67 -11.74 11.69
N ASN A 40 -12.91 -12.22 11.85
CA ASN A 40 -13.54 -13.20 10.97
C ASN A 40 -14.04 -12.62 9.65
N GLU A 41 -14.07 -11.30 9.45
CA GLU A 41 -14.42 -10.65 8.18
C GLU A 41 -13.20 -10.57 7.23
N ILE A 42 -11.98 -10.53 7.77
CA ILE A 42 -10.75 -10.34 7.00
C ILE A 42 -10.57 -11.39 5.89
N PRO A 43 -10.81 -12.69 6.12
CA PRO A 43 -10.72 -13.68 5.03
C PRO A 43 -11.68 -13.40 3.88
N GLY A 44 -12.86 -12.84 4.15
CA GLY A 44 -13.81 -12.44 3.11
C GLY A 44 -13.25 -11.31 2.24
N ILE A 45 -12.57 -10.34 2.84
CA ILE A 45 -11.93 -9.24 2.08
C ILE A 45 -10.74 -9.77 1.27
N VAL A 46 -9.95 -10.69 1.81
CA VAL A 46 -8.89 -11.37 1.03
C VAL A 46 -9.47 -12.05 -0.20
N ASP A 47 -10.63 -12.74 -0.06
CA ASP A 47 -11.32 -13.33 -1.21
C ASP A 47 -11.84 -12.28 -2.20
N ASP A 48 -12.31 -11.13 -1.76
CA ASP A 48 -12.70 -10.02 -2.65
C ASP A 48 -11.53 -9.57 -3.55
N TYR A 49 -10.30 -9.49 -3.02
CA TYR A 49 -9.09 -9.22 -3.82
C TYR A 49 -8.79 -10.35 -4.80
N ARG A 50 -8.94 -11.63 -4.38
CA ARG A 50 -8.82 -12.78 -5.29
C ARG A 50 -9.83 -12.70 -6.42
N GLN A 51 -11.09 -12.39 -6.13
CA GLN A 51 -12.15 -12.25 -7.14
C GLN A 51 -11.86 -11.07 -8.09
N ALA A 52 -11.31 -9.96 -7.58
CA ALA A 52 -10.88 -8.84 -8.42
C ALA A 52 -9.76 -9.25 -9.38
N ALA A 53 -8.76 -10.01 -8.89
CA ALA A 53 -7.69 -10.56 -9.72
C ALA A 53 -8.22 -11.50 -10.80
N ILE A 54 -9.17 -12.40 -10.47
CA ILE A 54 -9.81 -13.29 -11.45
C ILE A 54 -10.52 -12.48 -12.55
N ARG A 55 -11.23 -11.42 -12.18
CA ARG A 55 -11.90 -10.54 -13.16
C ARG A 55 -10.90 -9.79 -14.03
N ALA A 56 -9.82 -9.28 -13.47
CA ALA A 56 -8.75 -8.62 -14.21
C ALA A 56 -8.10 -9.57 -15.22
N LYS A 57 -7.78 -10.81 -14.80
CA LYS A 57 -7.22 -11.84 -15.68
C LYS A 57 -8.18 -12.20 -16.83
N ARG A 58 -9.49 -12.34 -16.53
CA ARG A 58 -10.53 -12.60 -17.55
C ARG A 58 -10.71 -11.42 -18.51
N ALA A 59 -10.45 -10.19 -18.06
CA ALA A 59 -10.48 -8.99 -18.89
C ALA A 59 -9.22 -8.84 -19.78
N GLY A 60 -8.21 -9.70 -19.63
CA GLY A 60 -7.01 -9.74 -20.45
C GLY A 60 -5.87 -8.86 -19.96
N PHE A 61 -5.87 -8.44 -18.68
CA PHE A 61 -4.70 -7.77 -18.10
C PHE A 61 -3.52 -8.73 -17.96
N ASP A 62 -2.34 -8.27 -18.36
CA ASP A 62 -1.10 -9.04 -18.29
C ASP A 62 -0.51 -9.10 -16.89
N MET A 63 -0.65 -8.01 -16.12
CA MET A 63 -0.14 -7.83 -14.76
C MET A 63 -1.14 -7.04 -13.91
N VAL A 64 -1.00 -7.12 -12.60
CA VAL A 64 -1.78 -6.35 -11.63
C VAL A 64 -0.90 -5.82 -10.52
N GLU A 65 -1.32 -4.69 -9.94
CA GLU A 65 -0.67 -4.07 -8.78
C GLU A 65 -1.61 -4.07 -7.58
N VAL A 66 -1.17 -4.64 -6.46
CA VAL A 66 -1.89 -4.54 -5.18
C VAL A 66 -1.65 -3.15 -4.59
N HIS A 67 -2.73 -2.41 -4.36
CA HIS A 67 -2.62 -1.06 -3.82
C HIS A 67 -2.58 -1.07 -2.28
N ALA A 68 -1.38 -0.97 -1.72
CA ALA A 68 -1.13 -0.89 -0.27
C ALA A 68 -0.52 0.47 0.13
N ALA A 69 -1.04 1.55 -0.44
CA ALA A 69 -0.46 2.89 -0.41
C ALA A 69 -1.51 3.95 -0.04
N ASN A 70 -1.07 5.19 0.14
CA ASN A 70 -1.86 6.43 0.15
C ASN A 70 -3.03 6.42 1.17
N ALA A 71 -2.81 5.88 2.36
CA ALA A 71 -3.78 5.78 3.45
C ALA A 71 -5.04 4.94 3.12
N TYR A 72 -5.01 4.10 2.07
CA TYR A 72 -6.08 3.13 1.82
C TYR A 72 -5.93 1.89 2.72
N LEU A 73 -6.91 0.98 2.65
CA LEU A 73 -7.14 -0.08 3.64
C LEU A 73 -5.87 -0.89 3.99
N LEU A 74 -5.12 -1.37 3.01
CA LEU A 74 -3.91 -2.17 3.29
C LEU A 74 -2.82 -1.34 3.96
N ASN A 75 -2.64 -0.07 3.54
CA ASN A 75 -1.70 0.86 4.19
C ASN A 75 -2.12 1.17 5.63
N GLN A 76 -3.43 1.28 5.90
CA GLN A 76 -3.94 1.48 7.26
C GLN A 76 -3.62 0.31 8.19
N PHE A 77 -3.59 -0.93 7.68
CA PHE A 77 -3.19 -2.09 8.48
C PHE A 77 -1.70 -2.09 8.81
N LEU A 78 -0.84 -1.61 7.91
CA LEU A 78 0.60 -1.54 8.11
C LEU A 78 1.00 -0.52 9.19
N ALA A 79 0.31 0.62 9.27
CA ALA A 79 0.70 1.78 10.06
C ALA A 79 0.22 1.72 11.52
N THR A 80 1.10 2.03 12.48
CA THR A 80 0.80 2.04 13.92
C THR A 80 -0.26 3.06 14.31
N GLY A 81 -0.33 4.20 13.63
CA GLY A 81 -1.27 5.28 13.90
C GLY A 81 -2.73 4.89 13.64
N THR A 82 -2.98 4.09 12.62
CA THR A 82 -4.31 3.67 12.19
C THR A 82 -4.69 2.25 12.62
N ASN A 83 -3.71 1.38 12.88
CA ASN A 83 -3.94 0.02 13.33
C ASN A 83 -3.71 -0.11 14.85
N LYS A 84 -4.79 -0.03 15.61
CA LYS A 84 -4.81 -0.19 17.09
C LYS A 84 -5.35 -1.56 17.51
N ARG A 85 -5.32 -2.54 16.60
CA ARG A 85 -5.78 -3.91 16.87
C ARG A 85 -4.86 -4.63 17.86
N THR A 86 -5.45 -5.52 18.63
CA THR A 86 -4.75 -6.37 19.62
C THR A 86 -4.82 -7.85 19.27
N ASP A 87 -5.41 -8.18 18.12
CA ASP A 87 -5.46 -9.53 17.58
C ASP A 87 -4.25 -9.83 16.67
N GLN A 88 -4.30 -10.94 15.94
CA GLN A 88 -3.24 -11.38 15.02
C GLN A 88 -2.98 -10.45 13.83
N TYR A 89 -3.76 -9.39 13.64
CA TYR A 89 -3.61 -8.38 12.58
C TYR A 89 -3.13 -7.02 13.09
N GLY A 90 -2.68 -6.94 14.35
CA GLY A 90 -2.20 -5.70 14.97
C GLY A 90 -1.04 -5.90 15.94
N GLY A 91 -0.41 -4.80 16.36
CA GLY A 91 0.74 -4.78 17.27
C GLY A 91 2.07 -4.95 16.52
N SER A 92 2.67 -6.14 16.47
CA SER A 92 3.99 -6.34 15.86
C SER A 92 4.00 -6.11 14.34
N LEU A 93 5.21 -5.92 13.76
CA LEU A 93 5.41 -5.80 12.32
C LEU A 93 4.75 -6.96 11.55
N GLU A 94 4.96 -8.19 12.01
CA GLU A 94 4.44 -9.41 11.39
C GLU A 94 2.91 -9.42 11.38
N ASN A 95 2.29 -9.01 12.48
CA ASN A 95 0.85 -8.98 12.60
C ASN A 95 0.22 -7.88 11.74
N ARG A 96 0.81 -6.68 11.74
CA ARG A 96 0.33 -5.58 10.87
C ARG A 96 0.49 -5.88 9.39
N ALA A 97 1.54 -6.58 9.00
CA ALA A 97 1.82 -7.01 7.64
C ALA A 97 0.98 -8.22 7.19
N ARG A 98 0.40 -9.00 8.12
CA ARG A 98 -0.31 -10.24 7.82
C ARG A 98 -1.39 -10.09 6.77
N PHE A 99 -2.34 -9.18 7.00
CA PHE A 99 -3.45 -8.99 6.05
C PHE A 99 -2.98 -8.52 4.66
N PRO A 100 -2.12 -7.51 4.51
CA PRO A 100 -1.54 -7.17 3.21
C PRO A 100 -0.84 -8.34 2.51
N LEU A 101 -0.11 -9.18 3.24
CA LEU A 101 0.57 -10.34 2.68
C LEU A 101 -0.41 -11.45 2.28
N GLU A 102 -1.47 -11.69 3.04
CA GLU A 102 -2.56 -12.62 2.65
C GLU A 102 -3.26 -12.18 1.37
N VAL A 103 -3.46 -10.86 1.19
CA VAL A 103 -3.99 -10.29 -0.06
C VAL A 103 -3.03 -10.53 -1.22
N VAL A 104 -1.73 -10.28 -1.03
CA VAL A 104 -0.70 -10.55 -2.05
C VAL A 104 -0.72 -12.03 -2.43
N ASP A 105 -0.74 -12.94 -1.46
CA ASP A 105 -0.75 -14.38 -1.70
C ASP A 105 -1.99 -14.79 -2.53
N ALA A 106 -3.17 -14.25 -2.21
CA ALA A 106 -4.41 -14.50 -2.94
C ALA A 106 -4.38 -13.99 -4.40
N VAL A 107 -3.72 -12.88 -4.66
CA VAL A 107 -3.55 -12.32 -6.02
C VAL A 107 -2.51 -13.11 -6.81
N VAL A 108 -1.42 -13.51 -6.15
CA VAL A 108 -0.35 -14.36 -6.74
C VAL A 108 -0.90 -15.73 -7.16
N GLU A 109 -1.79 -16.34 -6.38
CA GLU A 109 -2.47 -17.60 -6.77
C GLU A 109 -3.18 -17.49 -8.14
N VAL A 110 -3.65 -16.30 -8.51
CA VAL A 110 -4.37 -16.09 -9.77
C VAL A 110 -3.44 -15.74 -10.92
N PHE A 111 -2.48 -14.83 -10.72
CA PHE A 111 -1.64 -14.27 -11.79
C PHE A 111 -0.27 -14.95 -11.93
N GLY A 112 0.28 -15.54 -10.85
CA GLY A 112 1.69 -15.86 -10.73
C GLY A 112 2.49 -14.69 -10.18
N ALA A 113 3.49 -14.95 -9.36
CA ALA A 113 4.25 -13.90 -8.66
C ALA A 113 4.95 -12.93 -9.61
N GLU A 114 5.43 -13.43 -10.76
CA GLU A 114 6.10 -12.69 -11.81
C GLU A 114 5.22 -11.67 -12.54
N ARG A 115 3.91 -11.65 -12.23
CA ARG A 115 2.91 -10.74 -12.83
C ARG A 115 2.17 -9.92 -11.79
N VAL A 116 2.65 -9.92 -10.55
CA VAL A 116 2.07 -9.16 -9.44
C VAL A 116 3.09 -8.18 -8.90
N GLY A 117 2.71 -6.91 -8.83
CA GLY A 117 3.42 -5.89 -8.09
C GLY A 117 2.62 -5.42 -6.89
N ILE A 118 3.25 -4.64 -6.04
CA ILE A 118 2.58 -3.96 -4.93
C ILE A 118 3.06 -2.52 -4.84
N ARG A 119 2.11 -1.60 -4.57
CA ARG A 119 2.42 -0.20 -4.32
C ARG A 119 2.33 0.10 -2.84
N MET A 120 3.35 0.77 -2.29
CA MET A 120 3.45 1.17 -0.89
C MET A 120 3.87 2.64 -0.76
N THR A 121 3.52 3.27 0.36
CA THR A 121 3.92 4.63 0.74
C THR A 121 4.55 4.64 2.14
N PRO A 122 5.79 4.17 2.30
CA PRO A 122 6.50 4.36 3.56
C PRO A 122 6.72 5.86 3.82
N PHE A 123 6.71 6.24 5.11
CA PHE A 123 6.88 7.62 5.59
C PHE A 123 5.78 8.62 5.20
N ILE A 124 4.64 8.14 4.71
CA ILE A 124 3.53 9.06 4.44
C ILE A 124 2.81 9.44 5.74
N GLU A 125 2.51 10.73 5.87
CA GLU A 125 1.58 11.25 6.86
C GLU A 125 0.39 11.85 6.13
N LEU A 126 -0.73 11.15 6.14
CA LEU A 126 -1.92 11.55 5.38
C LEU A 126 -3.19 11.14 6.13
N PHE A 127 -4.11 12.07 6.29
CA PHE A 127 -5.42 11.83 6.92
C PHE A 127 -5.36 11.21 8.32
N GLY A 128 -4.32 11.55 9.10
CA GLY A 128 -4.10 10.97 10.43
C GLY A 128 -3.40 9.59 10.42
N LEU A 129 -3.06 9.07 9.24
CA LEU A 129 -2.17 7.91 9.15
C LEU A 129 -0.75 8.35 9.49
N THR A 130 -0.18 7.76 10.53
CA THR A 130 1.22 7.89 10.95
C THR A 130 1.78 6.51 11.25
N ASP A 131 3.08 6.33 11.18
CA ASP A 131 3.72 5.08 11.58
C ASP A 131 4.95 5.38 12.45
N ASP A 132 5.08 4.72 13.60
CA ASP A 132 6.21 4.88 14.50
C ASP A 132 7.44 4.10 14.01
N GLU A 133 7.26 3.13 13.09
CA GLU A 133 8.29 2.22 12.59
C GLU A 133 8.27 2.10 11.04
N PRO A 134 8.20 3.23 10.29
CA PRO A 134 7.94 3.17 8.84
C PRO A 134 9.07 2.49 8.07
N GLU A 135 10.31 2.68 8.48
CA GLU A 135 11.49 2.05 7.86
C GLU A 135 11.52 0.54 8.12
N ALA A 136 11.30 0.13 9.38
CA ALA A 136 11.26 -1.27 9.75
C ALA A 136 10.14 -2.02 9.04
N MET A 137 8.96 -1.41 8.93
CA MET A 137 7.83 -1.98 8.18
C MET A 137 8.14 -2.10 6.69
N ALA A 138 8.75 -1.08 6.07
CA ALA A 138 9.14 -1.12 4.67
C ALA A 138 10.14 -2.24 4.39
N PHE A 139 11.17 -2.38 5.22
CA PHE A 139 12.18 -3.43 5.08
C PHE A 139 11.60 -4.83 5.30
N TYR A 140 10.76 -5.00 6.32
CA TYR A 140 10.08 -6.26 6.56
C TYR A 140 9.22 -6.66 5.36
N MET A 141 8.41 -5.74 4.83
CA MET A 141 7.60 -6.00 3.64
C MET A 141 8.47 -6.35 2.43
N ALA A 142 9.54 -5.61 2.16
CA ALA A 142 10.46 -5.90 1.06
C ALA A 142 11.00 -7.33 1.13
N GLU A 143 11.44 -7.79 2.30
CA GLU A 143 11.92 -9.16 2.50
C GLU A 143 10.81 -10.21 2.28
N GLN A 144 9.61 -9.97 2.81
CA GLN A 144 8.49 -10.91 2.64
C GLN A 144 8.01 -11.01 1.19
N LEU A 145 8.00 -9.88 0.47
CA LEU A 145 7.62 -9.81 -0.93
C LEU A 145 8.71 -10.41 -1.85
N SER A 146 9.98 -10.19 -1.52
CA SER A 146 11.12 -10.83 -2.21
C SER A 146 11.07 -12.36 -2.12
N LYS A 147 10.78 -12.91 -0.94
CA LYS A 147 10.59 -14.37 -0.72
C LYS A 147 9.45 -14.95 -1.57
N ARG A 148 8.45 -14.14 -1.90
CA ARG A 148 7.31 -14.51 -2.75
C ARG A 148 7.60 -14.40 -4.24
N GLY A 149 8.74 -13.77 -4.60
CA GLY A 149 9.16 -13.59 -5.98
C GLY A 149 8.29 -12.60 -6.78
N LEU A 150 7.76 -11.54 -6.12
CA LEU A 150 6.97 -10.53 -6.81
C LEU A 150 7.76 -9.86 -7.93
N ALA A 151 7.06 -9.49 -9.00
CA ALA A 151 7.63 -8.82 -10.16
C ALA A 151 8.28 -7.48 -9.79
N TYR A 152 7.58 -6.66 -9.00
CA TYR A 152 8.08 -5.35 -8.60
C TYR A 152 7.49 -4.85 -7.29
N LEU A 153 8.22 -3.96 -6.66
CA LEU A 153 7.80 -3.13 -5.55
C LEU A 153 7.79 -1.67 -5.98
N HIS A 154 6.63 -1.05 -5.95
CA HIS A 154 6.42 0.34 -6.35
C HIS A 154 6.29 1.21 -5.10
N LEU A 155 7.21 2.13 -4.90
CA LEU A 155 7.30 2.98 -3.72
C LEU A 155 6.97 4.43 -4.06
N ASN A 156 5.91 4.96 -3.44
CA ASN A 156 5.70 6.40 -3.46
C ASN A 156 6.65 7.07 -2.47
N GLU A 157 7.39 8.05 -2.95
CA GLU A 157 8.19 8.91 -2.09
C GLU A 157 7.29 9.88 -1.30
N PRO A 158 7.74 10.37 -0.12
CA PRO A 158 6.96 11.31 0.68
C PRO A 158 6.59 12.60 -0.07
N ASN A 159 7.38 12.99 -1.07
CA ASN A 159 7.15 14.17 -1.91
C ASN A 159 6.30 13.92 -3.17
N TRP A 160 5.62 12.80 -3.29
CA TRP A 160 4.84 12.44 -4.49
C TRP A 160 3.78 13.48 -4.87
N ALA A 161 3.25 14.22 -3.90
CA ALA A 161 2.29 15.31 -4.10
C ALA A 161 2.97 16.71 -4.13
N GLY A 162 4.30 16.75 -4.18
CA GLY A 162 5.12 17.97 -4.09
C GLY A 162 5.78 18.13 -2.71
N GLY A 163 6.72 19.09 -2.61
CA GLY A 163 7.50 19.36 -1.41
C GLY A 163 8.89 18.73 -1.43
N ASP A 164 9.65 18.95 -0.35
CA ASP A 164 11.08 18.62 -0.27
C ASP A 164 11.37 17.36 0.58
N ILE A 165 10.34 16.74 1.16
CA ILE A 165 10.52 15.55 1.99
C ILE A 165 10.86 14.37 1.08
N THR A 166 11.97 13.71 1.36
CA THR A 166 12.46 12.54 0.62
C THR A 166 12.67 11.36 1.58
N PHE A 167 12.96 10.19 1.04
CA PHE A 167 13.38 9.05 1.86
C PHE A 167 14.65 9.36 2.65
N PRO A 168 14.82 8.78 3.85
CA PRO A 168 16.05 8.85 4.61
C PRO A 168 17.26 8.39 3.79
N ALA A 169 18.45 8.93 4.12
CA ALA A 169 19.69 8.49 3.48
C ALA A 169 19.92 6.98 3.66
N GLY A 170 20.32 6.30 2.61
CA GLY A 170 20.55 4.84 2.61
C GLY A 170 19.30 3.98 2.48
N PHE A 171 18.10 4.55 2.53
CA PHE A 171 16.86 3.79 2.45
C PHE A 171 16.72 3.01 1.14
N ARG A 172 17.01 3.64 0.00
CA ARG A 172 16.86 3.00 -1.33
C ARG A 172 17.85 1.86 -1.51
N GLU A 173 19.09 2.02 -1.05
CA GLU A 173 20.13 1.00 -1.03
C GLU A 173 19.69 -0.20 -0.19
N GLN A 174 19.14 0.06 0.99
CA GLN A 174 18.61 -0.97 1.89
C GLN A 174 17.39 -1.69 1.29
N MET A 175 16.53 -1.00 0.57
CA MET A 175 15.41 -1.61 -0.17
C MET A 175 15.92 -2.52 -1.29
N ARG A 176 16.95 -2.08 -2.06
CA ARG A 176 17.58 -2.87 -3.12
C ARG A 176 18.22 -4.15 -2.58
N GLU A 177 18.86 -4.10 -1.42
CA GLU A 177 19.46 -5.29 -0.78
C GLU A 177 18.41 -6.34 -0.36
N ARG A 178 17.19 -5.90 -0.01
CA ARG A 178 16.12 -6.76 0.52
C ARG A 178 15.14 -7.27 -0.53
N PHE A 179 15.00 -6.56 -1.62
CA PHE A 179 14.04 -6.92 -2.66
C PHE A 179 14.74 -7.29 -3.97
N SER A 180 14.55 -8.52 -4.42
CA SER A 180 15.23 -9.09 -5.59
C SER A 180 14.55 -8.78 -6.92
N GLY A 181 13.29 -8.32 -6.91
CA GLY A 181 12.55 -7.89 -8.10
C GLY A 181 12.84 -6.45 -8.49
N SER A 182 12.05 -5.91 -9.41
CA SER A 182 12.21 -4.52 -9.86
C SER A 182 11.72 -3.52 -8.82
N LEU A 183 12.51 -2.46 -8.57
CA LEU A 183 12.13 -1.32 -7.74
C LEU A 183 11.68 -0.16 -8.62
N ILE A 184 10.45 0.31 -8.40
CA ILE A 184 9.85 1.45 -9.09
C ILE A 184 9.61 2.55 -8.06
N TYR A 185 10.04 3.77 -8.32
CA TYR A 185 9.79 4.90 -7.44
C TYR A 185 8.88 5.93 -8.12
N CYS A 186 7.89 6.40 -7.38
CA CYS A 186 7.02 7.49 -7.79
C CYS A 186 7.22 8.67 -6.84
N GLY A 187 7.56 9.81 -7.39
CA GLY A 187 7.80 11.03 -6.64
C GLY A 187 7.92 12.23 -7.57
N ASN A 188 8.48 13.32 -7.08
CA ASN A 188 8.73 14.50 -7.88
C ASN A 188 10.01 14.34 -8.71
N TYR A 189 10.01 13.40 -9.68
CA TYR A 189 11.15 13.13 -10.55
C TYR A 189 11.14 14.00 -11.81
N ASP A 190 12.30 14.58 -12.10
CA ASP A 190 12.67 15.06 -13.41
C ASP A 190 13.61 14.04 -14.11
N ALA A 191 13.96 14.30 -15.36
CA ALA A 191 14.80 13.38 -16.14
C ALA A 191 16.21 13.16 -15.52
N GLU A 192 16.81 14.21 -14.92
CA GLU A 192 18.15 14.13 -14.34
C GLU A 192 18.13 13.28 -13.03
N ARG A 193 17.16 13.50 -12.16
CA ARG A 193 16.99 12.72 -10.94
C ARG A 193 16.62 11.26 -11.25
N ALA A 194 15.77 11.04 -12.27
CA ALA A 194 15.41 9.70 -12.74
C ALA A 194 16.64 8.93 -13.22
N GLU A 195 17.43 9.56 -14.11
CA GLU A 195 18.65 8.97 -14.66
C GLU A 195 19.68 8.65 -13.56
N ALA A 196 19.82 9.53 -12.56
CA ALA A 196 20.71 9.31 -11.42
C ALA A 196 20.32 8.04 -10.66
N ARG A 197 19.04 7.83 -10.33
CA ARG A 197 18.57 6.64 -9.60
C ARG A 197 18.84 5.34 -10.36
N ILE A 198 18.64 5.34 -11.66
CA ILE A 198 18.93 4.18 -12.52
C ILE A 198 20.44 3.90 -12.56
N LYS A 199 21.30 4.93 -12.74
CA LYS A 199 22.76 4.80 -12.75
C LYS A 199 23.33 4.31 -11.41
N GLU A 200 22.76 4.74 -10.30
CA GLU A 200 23.11 4.30 -8.96
C GLU A 200 22.61 2.88 -8.63
N ASN A 201 21.86 2.25 -9.54
CA ASN A 201 21.23 0.94 -9.33
C ASN A 201 20.31 0.89 -8.10
N THR A 202 19.73 2.03 -7.71
CA THR A 202 18.77 2.12 -6.59
C THR A 202 17.32 2.05 -7.07
N ALA A 203 17.07 2.19 -8.39
CA ALA A 203 15.78 2.03 -9.05
C ALA A 203 15.94 1.31 -10.39
N ASP A 204 14.87 0.62 -10.82
CA ASP A 204 14.74 0.07 -12.18
C ASP A 204 13.81 0.94 -13.05
N ALA A 205 12.93 1.70 -12.40
CA ALA A 205 12.06 2.70 -13.04
C ALA A 205 11.67 3.81 -12.05
N VAL A 206 11.22 4.94 -12.58
CA VAL A 206 10.66 6.06 -11.83
C VAL A 206 9.44 6.63 -12.58
#